data_68b19a6af5af9c6af07460a8f9d7f051
#
_entry.id   68b19a6af5af9c6af07460a8f9d7f051
#
_cell.length_a   1.000
_cell.length_b   1.000
_cell.length_c   1.000
_cell.angle_alpha   90.00
_cell.angle_beta   90.00
_cell.angle_gamma   90.00
#
_symmetry.space_group_name_H-M   'P 1'
#
loop_
_entity.id
_entity.type
_entity.pdbx_description
1 polymer ?
#
loop_
_entity_poly.entity_id
_entity_poly.type
_entity_poly.pdbx_seq_one_letter_code
_entity_poly.pdbx_strand_id
1 'polypeptide(L)'
;PRIALVALVHQLAQRVILGGYSASPINISATPQDRLEQHAPDVAEAPAAQGLRAVREAWASRLPGDPKALFAELLEMEHEELLSLLALCVGLTVSAIAQRENETPAALLAQAVGLDMPSWWTPTAAGYFDHVSKAKALEAVQVFAPGEVQRLAKLKKAQIASEAERLAAGTGWLPQVLLTPEVS
;
A
#
# COMPACT_ATOMS: atom_id res chain seq x y z
N PRO A 1 27.66 4.53 13.42
CA PRO A 1 26.44 4.50 12.60
C PRO A 1 25.78 3.11 12.57
N ARG A 2 26.57 2.00 12.34
CA ARG A 2 26.03 0.62 12.24
C ARG A 2 25.23 0.20 13.49
N ILE A 3 25.74 0.42 14.69
CA ILE A 3 25.03 0.06 15.95
C ILE A 3 23.69 0.80 16.07
N ALA A 4 23.66 2.08 15.67
CA ALA A 4 22.41 2.83 15.67
C ALA A 4 21.37 2.24 14.68
N LEU A 5 21.81 1.83 13.49
CA LEU A 5 20.96 1.15 12.51
C LEU A 5 20.47 -0.20 13.03
N VAL A 6 21.34 -1.04 13.60
CA VAL A 6 20.98 -2.32 14.22
C VAL A 6 19.93 -2.12 15.30
N ALA A 7 20.14 -1.17 16.22
CA ALA A 7 19.20 -0.89 17.30
C ALA A 7 17.83 -0.42 16.78
N LEU A 8 17.81 0.42 15.72
CA LEU A 8 16.58 0.86 15.06
C LEU A 8 15.86 -0.32 14.39
N VAL A 9 16.57 -1.11 13.58
CA VAL A 9 15.98 -2.26 12.87
C VAL A 9 15.48 -3.30 13.85
N HIS A 10 16.21 -3.58 14.94
CA HIS A 10 15.77 -4.47 16.01
C HIS A 10 14.39 -4.05 16.56
N GLN A 11 14.24 -2.79 16.93
CA GLN A 11 12.99 -2.28 17.48
C GLN A 11 11.84 -2.35 16.47
N LEU A 12 12.09 -1.98 15.22
CA LEU A 12 11.08 -2.03 14.16
C LEU A 12 10.69 -3.48 13.82
N ALA A 13 11.65 -4.39 13.63
CA ALA A 13 11.39 -5.78 13.31
C ALA A 13 10.58 -6.48 14.41
N GLN A 14 10.92 -6.25 15.68
CA GLN A 14 10.14 -6.73 16.84
C GLN A 14 8.67 -6.32 16.74
N ARG A 15 8.40 -5.08 16.36
CA ARG A 15 7.04 -4.52 16.35
C ARG A 15 6.23 -4.91 15.13
N VAL A 16 6.79 -4.79 13.92
CA VAL A 16 6.01 -4.85 12.67
C VAL A 16 6.12 -6.20 11.95
N ILE A 17 7.14 -7.00 12.28
CA ILE A 17 7.33 -8.34 11.68
C ILE A 17 6.92 -9.42 12.68
N LEU A 18 7.51 -9.41 13.88
CA LEU A 18 7.33 -10.46 14.88
C LEU A 18 6.10 -10.23 15.80
N GLY A 19 5.49 -9.04 15.76
CA GLY A 19 4.33 -8.70 16.60
C GLY A 19 4.62 -8.65 18.10
N GLY A 20 5.90 -8.58 18.47
CA GLY A 20 6.35 -8.65 19.86
C GLY A 20 6.30 -7.31 20.61
N TYR A 21 6.24 -7.41 21.92
CA TYR A 21 6.42 -6.30 22.85
C TYR A 21 7.60 -6.61 23.76
N SER A 22 8.75 -5.99 23.49
CA SER A 22 9.88 -6.06 24.40
C SER A 22 10.25 -4.69 24.92
N ALA A 23 10.77 -4.63 26.15
CA ALA A 23 11.38 -3.42 26.65
C ALA A 23 12.58 -3.07 25.76
N SER A 24 12.60 -1.86 25.21
CA SER A 24 13.67 -1.38 24.35
C SER A 24 14.31 -0.14 25.00
N PRO A 25 15.64 0.00 24.95
CA PRO A 25 16.30 1.23 25.37
C PRO A 25 16.06 2.41 24.42
N ILE A 26 15.47 2.14 23.24
CA ILE A 26 15.12 3.13 22.24
C ILE A 26 13.62 3.39 22.29
N ASN A 27 13.24 4.65 22.41
CA ASN A 27 11.83 5.03 22.44
C ASN A 27 11.33 5.37 21.04
N ILE A 28 11.01 4.34 20.25
CA ILE A 28 10.44 4.45 18.89
C ILE A 28 9.10 3.72 18.86
N SER A 29 8.07 4.39 18.35
CA SER A 29 6.76 3.79 18.09
C SER A 29 6.62 3.43 16.61
N ALA A 30 6.26 2.19 16.32
CA ALA A 30 5.93 1.71 14.98
C ALA A 30 4.63 0.91 15.03
N THR A 31 3.69 1.25 14.16
CA THR A 31 2.40 0.58 14.04
C THR A 31 2.25 0.06 12.62
N PRO A 32 2.14 -1.26 12.42
CA PRO A 32 1.91 -1.80 11.08
C PRO A 32 0.52 -1.42 10.56
N GLN A 33 0.41 -1.27 9.24
CA GLN A 33 -0.86 -1.08 8.55
C GLN A 33 -1.52 -2.44 8.30
N ASP A 34 -2.16 -2.97 9.34
CA ASP A 34 -2.80 -4.29 9.34
C ASP A 34 -4.33 -4.24 9.27
N ARG A 35 -4.92 -3.03 9.19
CA ARG A 35 -6.37 -2.81 9.18
C ARG A 35 -6.93 -2.30 7.86
N LEU A 36 -6.18 -2.46 6.77
CA LEU A 36 -6.62 -2.00 5.44
C LEU A 36 -7.91 -2.68 4.98
N GLU A 37 -8.15 -3.92 5.38
CA GLU A 37 -9.37 -4.68 5.10
C GLU A 37 -10.65 -4.02 5.65
N GLN A 38 -10.54 -3.16 6.67
CA GLN A 38 -11.66 -2.37 7.16
C GLN A 38 -12.09 -1.26 6.20
N HIS A 39 -11.18 -0.82 5.32
CA HIS A 39 -11.39 0.23 4.34
C HIS A 39 -11.59 -0.32 2.92
N ALA A 40 -10.97 -1.44 2.61
CA ALA A 40 -11.05 -2.15 1.34
C ALA A 40 -11.07 -3.67 1.60
N PRO A 41 -12.26 -4.30 1.68
CA PRO A 41 -12.40 -5.71 2.04
C PRO A 41 -11.67 -6.67 1.11
N ASP A 42 -11.48 -6.30 -0.15
CA ASP A 42 -10.80 -7.06 -1.19
C ASP A 42 -9.28 -6.78 -1.28
N VAL A 43 -8.74 -5.92 -0.42
CA VAL A 43 -7.31 -5.55 -0.44
C VAL A 43 -6.39 -6.76 -0.28
N ALA A 44 -6.83 -7.79 0.46
CA ALA A 44 -6.07 -9.01 0.68
C ALA A 44 -5.75 -9.77 -0.63
N GLU A 45 -6.61 -9.64 -1.63
CA GLU A 45 -6.48 -10.29 -2.94
C GLU A 45 -5.63 -9.45 -3.93
N ALA A 46 -5.33 -8.20 -3.58
CA ALA A 46 -4.52 -7.34 -4.43
C ALA A 46 -3.08 -7.89 -4.57
N PRO A 47 -2.49 -7.90 -5.79
CA PRO A 47 -1.14 -8.41 -6.01
C PRO A 47 -0.08 -7.78 -5.11
N ALA A 48 -0.19 -6.46 -4.87
CA ALA A 48 0.71 -5.73 -3.97
C ALA A 48 0.62 -6.23 -2.52
N ALA A 49 -0.60 -6.48 -2.01
CA ALA A 49 -0.81 -6.98 -0.66
C ALA A 49 -0.29 -8.41 -0.50
N GLN A 50 -0.52 -9.27 -1.50
CA GLN A 50 0.01 -10.64 -1.52
C GLN A 50 1.55 -10.64 -1.56
N GLY A 51 2.15 -9.81 -2.42
CA GLY A 51 3.60 -9.67 -2.50
C GLY A 51 4.22 -9.19 -1.18
N LEU A 52 3.64 -8.16 -0.57
CA LEU A 52 4.10 -7.65 0.72
C LEU A 52 3.98 -8.69 1.85
N ARG A 53 2.88 -9.44 1.86
CA ARG A 53 2.66 -10.54 2.81
C ARG A 53 3.72 -11.62 2.66
N ALA A 54 4.00 -12.07 1.43
CA ALA A 54 5.00 -13.09 1.15
C ALA A 54 6.40 -12.65 1.62
N VAL A 55 6.80 -11.41 1.37
CA VAL A 55 8.09 -10.86 1.83
C VAL A 55 8.14 -10.79 3.35
N ARG A 56 7.06 -10.35 4.01
CA ARG A 56 6.96 -10.30 5.47
C ARG A 56 7.10 -11.70 6.09
N GLU A 57 6.41 -12.70 5.54
CA GLU A 57 6.46 -14.08 6.02
C GLU A 57 7.84 -14.70 5.83
N ALA A 58 8.49 -14.45 4.70
CA ALA A 58 9.86 -14.90 4.45
C ALA A 58 10.84 -14.35 5.50
N TRP A 59 10.73 -13.06 5.85
CA TRP A 59 11.54 -12.48 6.92
C TRP A 59 11.15 -13.03 8.30
N ALA A 60 9.86 -13.15 8.61
CA ALA A 60 9.40 -13.67 9.89
C ALA A 60 9.88 -15.11 10.16
N SER A 61 9.98 -15.95 9.12
CA SER A 61 10.48 -17.32 9.25
C SER A 61 11.99 -17.43 9.51
N ARG A 62 12.74 -16.39 9.18
CA ARG A 62 14.22 -16.33 9.35
C ARG A 62 14.61 -15.67 10.68
N LEU A 63 13.85 -14.66 11.12
CA LEU A 63 14.22 -13.87 12.28
C LEU A 63 13.90 -14.60 13.59
N PRO A 64 14.83 -14.61 14.56
CA PRO A 64 14.55 -15.15 15.89
C PRO A 64 13.42 -14.39 16.59
N GLY A 65 12.53 -15.11 17.26
CA GLY A 65 11.46 -14.49 18.08
C GLY A 65 11.97 -13.93 19.40
N ASP A 66 13.08 -14.44 19.94
CA ASP A 66 13.71 -13.91 21.15
C ASP A 66 14.42 -12.58 20.86
N PRO A 67 14.14 -11.50 21.62
CA PRO A 67 14.72 -10.17 21.37
C PRO A 67 16.25 -10.12 21.45
N LYS A 68 16.87 -10.90 22.31
CA LYS A 68 18.34 -10.93 22.45
C LYS A 68 18.99 -11.64 21.27
N ALA A 69 18.40 -12.78 20.87
CA ALA A 69 18.85 -13.52 19.71
C ALA A 69 18.68 -12.68 18.42
N LEU A 70 17.55 -11.99 18.28
CA LEU A 70 17.33 -11.06 17.15
C LEU A 70 18.39 -9.96 17.10
N PHE A 71 18.71 -9.35 18.23
CA PHE A 71 19.73 -8.30 18.26
C PHE A 71 21.12 -8.84 17.85
N ALA A 72 21.49 -10.03 18.32
CA ALA A 72 22.74 -10.69 17.93
C ALA A 72 22.78 -11.00 16.42
N GLU A 73 21.69 -11.53 15.87
CA GLU A 73 21.56 -11.83 14.43
C GLU A 73 21.74 -10.55 13.58
N LEU A 74 21.10 -9.45 13.98
CA LEU A 74 21.20 -8.17 13.26
C LEU A 74 22.60 -7.53 13.35
N LEU A 75 23.37 -7.82 14.39
CA LEU A 75 24.76 -7.37 14.48
C LEU A 75 25.68 -8.03 13.45
N GLU A 76 25.44 -9.31 13.15
CA GLU A 76 26.20 -10.09 12.18
C GLU A 76 25.70 -9.92 10.74
N MET A 77 24.47 -9.45 10.56
CA MET A 77 23.83 -9.29 9.24
C MET A 77 24.61 -8.31 8.34
N GLU A 78 24.74 -8.65 7.06
CA GLU A 78 25.35 -7.78 6.07
C GLU A 78 24.60 -6.45 5.94
N HIS A 79 25.33 -5.39 5.58
CA HIS A 79 24.80 -4.02 5.57
C HIS A 79 23.61 -3.85 4.63
N GLU A 80 23.68 -4.38 3.43
CA GLU A 80 22.62 -4.30 2.42
C GLU A 80 21.38 -5.10 2.84
N GLU A 81 21.57 -6.23 3.48
CA GLU A 81 20.48 -7.04 4.01
C GLU A 81 19.78 -6.34 5.17
N LEU A 82 20.55 -5.69 6.06
CA LEU A 82 19.99 -4.88 7.14
C LEU A 82 19.21 -3.67 6.62
N LEU A 83 19.67 -3.03 5.54
CA LEU A 83 18.93 -1.95 4.87
C LEU A 83 17.65 -2.47 4.21
N SER A 84 17.68 -3.65 3.61
CA SER A 84 16.49 -4.28 3.02
C SER A 84 15.44 -4.60 4.08
N LEU A 85 15.86 -5.12 5.23
CA LEU A 85 14.97 -5.34 6.37
C LEU A 85 14.40 -4.03 6.92
N LEU A 86 15.22 -2.97 7.03
CA LEU A 86 14.76 -1.65 7.42
C LEU A 86 13.70 -1.11 6.45
N ALA A 87 13.95 -1.23 5.14
CA ALA A 87 13.00 -0.77 4.12
C ALA A 87 11.65 -1.50 4.23
N LEU A 88 11.67 -2.81 4.45
CA LEU A 88 10.44 -3.58 4.71
C LEU A 88 9.72 -3.09 5.98
N CYS A 89 10.45 -2.92 7.09
CA CYS A 89 9.86 -2.42 8.35
C CYS A 89 9.21 -1.05 8.16
N VAL A 90 9.86 -0.13 7.46
CA VAL A 90 9.32 1.20 7.16
C VAL A 90 8.09 1.08 6.25
N GLY A 91 8.19 0.29 5.18
CA GLY A 91 7.08 0.06 4.24
C GLY A 91 5.82 -0.46 4.93
N LEU A 92 5.97 -1.39 5.88
CA LEU A 92 4.86 -1.92 6.69
C LEU A 92 4.19 -0.89 7.61
N THR A 93 4.80 0.27 7.84
CA THR A 93 4.23 1.36 8.66
C THR A 93 3.67 2.53 7.82
N VAL A 94 3.82 2.49 6.50
CA VAL A 94 3.30 3.57 5.63
C VAL A 94 1.78 3.58 5.67
N SER A 95 1.19 4.71 6.03
CA SER A 95 -0.25 4.95 5.94
C SER A 95 -0.55 5.91 4.79
N ALA A 96 -1.25 5.40 3.79
CA ALA A 96 -1.70 6.16 2.62
C ALA A 96 -3.23 6.33 2.60
N ILE A 97 -3.93 6.03 3.73
CA ILE A 97 -5.37 6.20 3.83
C ILE A 97 -5.69 7.69 3.89
N ALA A 98 -6.31 8.21 2.83
CA ALA A 98 -6.78 9.58 2.80
C ALA A 98 -8.00 9.76 3.71
N GLN A 99 -7.97 10.79 4.56
CA GLN A 99 -9.11 11.15 5.42
C GLN A 99 -10.09 12.07 4.69
N ARG A 100 -9.63 12.76 3.64
CA ARG A 100 -10.39 13.66 2.79
C ARG A 100 -10.11 13.37 1.31
N GLU A 101 -11.06 13.67 0.46
CA GLU A 101 -11.03 13.37 -0.98
C GLU A 101 -9.78 13.91 -1.72
N ASN A 102 -9.23 15.02 -1.27
CA ASN A 102 -8.08 15.67 -1.92
C ASN A 102 -6.75 15.44 -1.18
N GLU A 103 -6.72 14.56 -0.19
CA GLU A 103 -5.49 14.22 0.52
C GLU A 103 -4.74 13.09 -0.21
N THR A 104 -3.44 13.26 -0.32
CA THR A 104 -2.51 12.24 -0.82
C THR A 104 -1.35 12.05 0.17
N PRO A 105 -1.61 11.39 1.34
CA PRO A 105 -0.67 11.38 2.47
C PRO A 105 0.73 10.83 2.11
N ALA A 106 0.80 9.92 1.17
CA ALA A 106 2.04 9.28 0.74
C ALA A 106 2.59 9.81 -0.60
N ALA A 107 2.07 10.93 -1.11
CA ALA A 107 2.42 11.43 -2.44
C ALA A 107 3.92 11.68 -2.62
N LEU A 108 4.57 12.35 -1.65
CA LEU A 108 6.02 12.61 -1.71
C LEU A 108 6.84 11.32 -1.65
N LEU A 109 6.40 10.33 -0.87
CA LEU A 109 7.06 9.03 -0.80
C LEU A 109 6.89 8.27 -2.12
N ALA A 110 5.69 8.23 -2.67
CA ALA A 110 5.39 7.61 -3.96
C ALA A 110 6.26 8.22 -5.08
N GLN A 111 6.39 9.54 -5.10
CA GLN A 111 7.25 10.26 -6.03
C GLN A 111 8.73 9.90 -5.84
N ALA A 112 9.21 9.89 -4.58
CA ALA A 112 10.61 9.59 -4.27
C ALA A 112 11.03 8.18 -4.69
N VAL A 113 10.11 7.21 -4.65
CA VAL A 113 10.36 5.82 -5.11
C VAL A 113 10.02 5.60 -6.58
N GLY A 114 9.53 6.62 -7.30
CA GLY A 114 9.12 6.49 -8.69
C GLY A 114 7.97 5.50 -8.89
N LEU A 115 6.96 5.53 -7.99
CA LEU A 115 5.86 4.55 -8.01
C LEU A 115 5.04 4.66 -9.29
N ASP A 116 5.05 3.61 -10.12
CA ASP A 116 4.16 3.43 -11.26
C ASP A 116 2.84 2.78 -10.79
N MET A 117 1.92 3.61 -10.32
CA MET A 117 0.66 3.15 -9.73
C MET A 117 -0.19 2.28 -10.67
N PRO A 118 -0.29 2.52 -12.00
CA PRO A 118 -1.00 1.66 -12.94
C PRO A 118 -0.51 0.21 -12.96
N SER A 119 0.75 -0.05 -12.66
CA SER A 119 1.30 -1.41 -12.55
C SER A 119 0.84 -2.17 -11.30
N TRP A 120 0.31 -1.46 -10.30
CA TRP A 120 -0.08 -2.04 -9.02
C TRP A 120 -1.58 -2.01 -8.76
N TRP A 121 -2.32 -1.16 -9.46
CA TRP A 121 -3.74 -0.98 -9.22
C TRP A 121 -4.52 -0.76 -10.53
N THR A 122 -5.66 -1.41 -10.65
CA THR A 122 -6.61 -1.23 -11.74
C THR A 122 -8.01 -1.01 -11.19
N PRO A 123 -8.82 -0.13 -11.81
CA PRO A 123 -10.18 0.13 -11.35
C PRO A 123 -11.09 -1.05 -11.69
N THR A 124 -11.62 -1.69 -10.64
CA THR A 124 -12.62 -2.76 -10.77
C THR A 124 -14.00 -2.27 -10.34
N ALA A 125 -15.06 -3.00 -10.68
CA ALA A 125 -16.40 -2.72 -10.19
C ALA A 125 -16.42 -2.79 -8.66
N ALA A 126 -15.96 -3.90 -8.08
CA ALA A 126 -15.96 -4.12 -6.64
C ALA A 126 -15.00 -3.19 -5.88
N GLY A 127 -13.80 -2.90 -6.42
CA GLY A 127 -12.79 -2.10 -5.72
C GLY A 127 -12.95 -0.59 -5.88
N TYR A 128 -13.74 -0.11 -6.88
CA TYR A 128 -13.88 1.31 -7.12
C TYR A 128 -15.29 1.74 -7.57
N PHE A 129 -15.79 1.23 -8.72
CA PHE A 129 -16.98 1.80 -9.35
C PHE A 129 -18.27 1.60 -8.55
N ASP A 130 -18.39 0.53 -7.75
CA ASP A 130 -19.52 0.31 -6.84
C ASP A 130 -19.49 1.22 -5.61
N HIS A 131 -18.33 1.78 -5.26
CA HIS A 131 -18.16 2.64 -4.09
C HIS A 131 -18.33 4.14 -4.40
N VAL A 132 -18.26 4.54 -5.68
CA VAL A 132 -18.46 5.92 -6.09
C VAL A 132 -19.89 6.20 -6.56
N SER A 133 -20.29 7.46 -6.64
CA SER A 133 -21.60 7.84 -7.20
C SER A 133 -21.67 7.55 -8.70
N LYS A 134 -22.90 7.37 -9.22
CA LYS A 134 -23.13 7.22 -10.68
C LYS A 134 -22.48 8.37 -11.47
N ALA A 135 -22.55 9.59 -10.98
CA ALA A 135 -21.93 10.75 -11.61
C ALA A 135 -20.42 10.62 -11.71
N LYS A 136 -19.75 10.25 -10.59
CA LYS A 136 -18.29 10.01 -10.58
C LYS A 136 -17.85 8.86 -11.47
N ALA A 137 -18.63 7.79 -11.53
CA ALA A 137 -18.33 6.69 -12.45
C ALA A 137 -18.41 7.15 -13.92
N LEU A 138 -19.39 7.96 -14.28
CA LEU A 138 -19.53 8.52 -15.63
C LEU A 138 -18.46 9.57 -15.94
N GLU A 139 -18.03 10.38 -14.96
CA GLU A 139 -16.87 11.28 -15.10
C GLU A 139 -15.58 10.50 -15.42
N ALA A 140 -15.36 9.39 -14.72
CA ALA A 140 -14.23 8.51 -15.02
C ALA A 140 -14.32 7.97 -16.47
N VAL A 141 -15.48 7.43 -16.86
CA VAL A 141 -15.70 6.93 -18.21
C VAL A 141 -15.50 8.03 -19.27
N GLN A 142 -15.86 9.28 -18.97
CA GLN A 142 -15.63 10.42 -19.88
C GLN A 142 -14.15 10.59 -20.24
N VAL A 143 -13.22 10.20 -19.33
CA VAL A 143 -11.78 10.33 -19.56
C VAL A 143 -11.27 9.24 -20.52
N PHE A 144 -11.61 7.96 -20.26
CA PHE A 144 -11.04 6.84 -21.00
C PHE A 144 -11.93 6.26 -22.11
N ALA A 145 -13.25 6.57 -22.08
CA ALA A 145 -14.20 6.10 -23.11
C ALA A 145 -15.34 7.11 -23.33
N PRO A 146 -15.07 8.34 -23.82
CA PRO A 146 -16.05 9.41 -23.90
C PRO A 146 -17.27 9.07 -24.77
N GLY A 147 -17.11 8.25 -25.80
CA GLY A 147 -18.21 7.81 -26.67
C GLY A 147 -19.25 6.93 -26.01
N GLU A 148 -18.93 6.31 -24.87
CA GLU A 148 -19.79 5.38 -24.14
C GLU A 148 -20.68 6.06 -23.08
N VAL A 149 -20.34 7.28 -22.69
CA VAL A 149 -21.01 7.98 -21.56
C VAL A 149 -22.51 8.07 -21.72
N GLN A 150 -23.00 8.45 -22.92
CA GLN A 150 -24.46 8.59 -23.16
C GLN A 150 -25.19 7.25 -23.09
N ARG A 151 -24.56 6.16 -23.52
CA ARG A 151 -25.11 4.80 -23.39
C ARG A 151 -25.16 4.40 -21.94
N LEU A 152 -24.06 4.56 -21.22
CA LEU A 152 -23.94 4.15 -19.81
C LEU A 152 -24.83 4.98 -18.88
N ALA A 153 -25.05 6.26 -19.17
CA ALA A 153 -25.92 7.12 -18.37
C ALA A 153 -27.35 6.60 -18.23
N LYS A 154 -27.83 5.77 -19.17
CA LYS A 154 -29.16 5.14 -19.15
C LYS A 154 -29.22 3.88 -18.31
N LEU A 155 -28.09 3.33 -17.87
CA LEU A 155 -28.01 2.09 -17.14
C LEU A 155 -28.17 2.29 -15.61
N LYS A 156 -28.43 1.20 -14.89
CA LYS A 156 -28.40 1.16 -13.42
C LYS A 156 -26.94 1.19 -12.93
N LYS A 157 -26.71 1.64 -11.69
CA LYS A 157 -25.37 1.81 -11.10
C LYS A 157 -24.50 0.56 -11.24
N ALA A 158 -24.98 -0.62 -10.87
CA ALA A 158 -24.22 -1.86 -10.96
C ALA A 158 -23.80 -2.21 -12.41
N GLN A 159 -24.68 -1.94 -13.39
CA GLN A 159 -24.36 -2.15 -14.80
C GLN A 159 -23.29 -1.16 -15.30
N ILE A 160 -23.34 0.09 -14.80
CA ILE A 160 -22.30 1.09 -15.09
C ILE A 160 -20.96 0.65 -14.51
N ALA A 161 -20.94 0.13 -13.27
CA ALA A 161 -19.73 -0.34 -12.62
C ALA A 161 -19.03 -1.45 -13.41
N SER A 162 -19.79 -2.49 -13.82
CA SER A 162 -19.24 -3.60 -14.63
C SER A 162 -18.77 -3.14 -16.01
N GLU A 163 -19.51 -2.26 -16.67
CA GLU A 163 -19.11 -1.73 -17.99
C GLU A 163 -17.90 -0.81 -17.88
N ALA A 164 -17.85 0.04 -16.84
CA ALA A 164 -16.72 0.94 -16.60
C ALA A 164 -15.43 0.16 -16.30
N GLU A 165 -15.47 -0.91 -15.52
CA GLU A 165 -14.35 -1.83 -15.31
C GLU A 165 -13.84 -2.38 -16.63
N ARG A 166 -14.75 -2.93 -17.48
CA ARG A 166 -14.39 -3.49 -18.78
C ARG A 166 -13.72 -2.45 -19.70
N LEU A 167 -14.23 -1.21 -19.70
CA LEU A 167 -13.72 -0.11 -20.53
C LEU A 167 -12.41 0.48 -19.99
N ALA A 168 -12.20 0.46 -18.69
CA ALA A 168 -10.98 0.94 -18.05
C ALA A 168 -9.80 -0.02 -18.18
N ALA A 169 -10.07 -1.30 -18.46
CA ALA A 169 -9.04 -2.33 -18.58
C ALA A 169 -7.97 -1.93 -19.61
N GLY A 170 -6.69 -1.93 -19.17
CA GLY A 170 -5.54 -1.61 -20.00
C GLY A 170 -5.36 -0.13 -20.34
N THR A 171 -6.21 0.78 -19.84
CA THR A 171 -6.08 2.23 -20.11
C THR A 171 -5.04 2.91 -19.23
N GLY A 172 -4.66 2.30 -18.09
CA GLY A 172 -3.83 2.94 -17.07
C GLY A 172 -4.51 4.10 -16.33
N TRP A 173 -5.82 4.26 -16.48
CA TRP A 173 -6.55 5.33 -15.80
C TRP A 173 -6.54 5.14 -14.29
N LEU A 174 -6.33 6.25 -13.57
CA LEU A 174 -6.36 6.33 -12.11
C LEU A 174 -7.33 7.40 -11.63
N PRO A 175 -8.02 7.19 -10.50
CA PRO A 175 -8.76 8.26 -9.84
C PRO A 175 -7.78 9.30 -9.26
N GLN A 176 -8.24 10.54 -9.11
CA GLN A 176 -7.41 11.67 -8.69
C GLN A 176 -6.63 11.41 -7.37
N VAL A 177 -7.23 10.65 -6.44
CA VAL A 177 -6.61 10.31 -5.15
C VAL A 177 -5.36 9.43 -5.29
N LEU A 178 -5.20 8.71 -6.40
CA LEU A 178 -4.04 7.87 -6.72
C LEU A 178 -3.04 8.55 -7.67
N LEU A 179 -3.34 9.74 -8.16
CA LEU A 179 -2.40 10.52 -8.96
C LEU A 179 -1.35 11.14 -8.04
N THR A 180 -0.10 10.97 -8.39
CA THR A 180 1.00 11.67 -7.72
C THR A 180 0.93 13.14 -8.13
N PRO A 181 0.86 14.11 -7.20
CA PRO A 181 0.87 15.52 -7.56
C PRO A 181 2.16 15.86 -8.32
N GLU A 182 2.05 16.54 -9.45
CA GLU A 182 3.23 17.13 -10.07
C GLU A 182 3.73 18.24 -9.13
N VAL A 183 4.98 18.12 -8.69
CA VAL A 183 5.64 19.20 -7.93
C VAL A 183 6.02 20.27 -8.93
N SER A 184 5.32 21.40 -8.86
CA SER A 184 5.63 22.61 -9.60
C SER A 184 6.85 23.31 -9.00
#